data_726e9240f1d73179f08a1c770768356a
#
_entry.id   726e9240f1d73179f08a1c770768356a
#
_cell.length_a   1.000
_cell.length_b   1.000
_cell.length_c   1.000
_cell.angle_alpha   90.00
_cell.angle_beta   90.00
_cell.angle_gamma   90.00
#
_symmetry.space_group_name_H-M   'P 1'
#
loop_
_entity.id
_entity.type
_entity.pdbx_description
1 polymer ?
#
loop_
_entity_poly.entity_id
_entity_poly.type
_entity_poly.pdbx_seq_one_letter_code
_entity_poly.pdbx_strand_id
1 'polypeptide(L)'
;WDTPDPAVPRRLTPAMRAKLERIVSRVPEVMVKITGRTKGVAHLKSHLAYITRNGELDAETEQGAAMTGRVGLKDLQQRWEDDAGLDDKRRRDGSLSINIILSMPAGTDAVAVKDSARAFAIETFGYNHDYVFVQHLDDKHPHVHLTVQSLGHDGRRLNPRKADLQAWREQFAGELRLRGIDRKSVV
;
A
#
# COMPACT_ATOMS: atom_id res chain seq x y z
N TRP A 1 -14.76 17.04 58.91
CA TRP A 1 -15.46 16.11 58.01
C TRP A 1 -15.09 16.53 56.58
N ASP A 2 -13.89 16.08 56.19
CA ASP A 2 -13.42 16.25 54.83
C ASP A 2 -14.01 15.13 53.96
N THR A 3 -15.04 15.46 53.21
CA THR A 3 -15.45 14.66 52.05
C THR A 3 -14.48 14.96 50.93
N PRO A 4 -13.79 13.97 50.37
CA PRO A 4 -12.91 14.21 49.27
C PRO A 4 -13.73 14.63 48.02
N ASP A 5 -13.35 15.76 47.42
CA ASP A 5 -13.89 16.29 46.19
C ASP A 5 -13.78 15.24 45.07
N PRO A 6 -14.88 14.82 44.41
CA PRO A 6 -14.86 13.83 43.34
C PRO A 6 -14.32 14.32 42.01
N ALA A 7 -13.84 15.53 41.90
CA ALA A 7 -13.52 16.21 40.64
C ALA A 7 -12.05 16.34 40.30
N VAL A 8 -11.12 15.71 41.04
CA VAL A 8 -9.71 15.67 40.63
C VAL A 8 -9.49 14.52 39.66
N PRO A 9 -9.22 14.77 38.37
CA PRO A 9 -8.90 13.69 37.42
C PRO A 9 -7.66 12.97 37.91
N ARG A 10 -7.80 11.71 38.31
CA ARG A 10 -6.66 10.85 38.63
C ARG A 10 -5.70 10.85 37.46
N ARG A 11 -4.47 11.30 37.69
CA ARG A 11 -3.43 11.24 36.68
C ARG A 11 -3.35 9.80 36.16
N LEU A 12 -3.54 9.63 34.85
CA LEU A 12 -3.42 8.35 34.20
C LEU A 12 -2.03 7.77 34.44
N THR A 13 -1.98 6.55 34.92
CA THR A 13 -0.69 5.83 35.03
C THR A 13 -0.09 5.62 33.65
N PRO A 14 1.24 5.44 33.54
CA PRO A 14 1.86 5.11 32.26
C PRO A 14 1.22 3.91 31.56
N ALA A 15 0.82 2.88 32.30
CA ALA A 15 0.11 1.71 31.78
C ALA A 15 -1.28 2.03 31.27
N MET A 16 -2.05 2.89 31.98
CA MET A 16 -3.37 3.36 31.53
C MET A 16 -3.24 4.27 30.30
N ARG A 17 -2.21 5.11 30.26
CA ARG A 17 -1.91 5.96 29.11
C ARG A 17 -1.55 5.12 27.89
N ALA A 18 -0.68 4.12 28.02
CA ALA A 18 -0.34 3.18 26.96
C ALA A 18 -1.55 2.35 26.51
N LYS A 19 -2.44 1.98 27.42
CA LYS A 19 -3.69 1.26 27.09
C LYS A 19 -4.68 2.17 26.36
N LEU A 20 -4.82 3.44 26.78
CA LEU A 20 -5.61 4.45 26.07
C LEU A 20 -5.03 4.77 24.71
N GLU A 21 -3.72 4.92 24.60
CA GLU A 21 -3.02 5.11 23.34
C GLU A 21 -3.23 3.92 22.39
N ARG A 22 -3.22 2.67 22.89
CA ARG A 22 -3.60 1.49 22.10
C ARG A 22 -5.07 1.46 21.73
N ILE A 23 -5.97 1.92 22.59
CA ILE A 23 -7.41 2.01 22.31
C ILE A 23 -7.69 3.16 21.35
N VAL A 24 -6.98 4.29 21.50
CA VAL A 24 -7.06 5.46 20.63
C VAL A 24 -6.31 5.22 19.32
N SER A 25 -5.24 4.44 19.32
CA SER A 25 -4.48 4.00 18.13
C SER A 25 -4.97 2.69 17.52
N ARG A 26 -6.10 2.13 17.96
CA ARG A 26 -6.87 1.18 17.15
C ARG A 26 -7.50 1.94 15.98
N VAL A 27 -6.63 2.50 15.16
CA VAL A 27 -6.89 2.70 13.75
C VAL A 27 -7.45 1.37 13.23
N PRO A 28 -8.56 1.37 12.44
CA PRO A 28 -8.98 0.14 11.77
C PRO A 28 -7.72 -0.50 11.20
N GLU A 29 -7.57 -1.81 11.36
CA GLU A 29 -6.31 -2.54 11.12
C GLU A 29 -5.85 -2.32 9.68
N VAL A 30 -5.32 -1.13 9.45
CA VAL A 30 -4.68 -0.77 8.19
C VAL A 30 -3.44 -1.62 8.05
N MET A 31 -3.47 -2.50 7.09
CA MET A 31 -2.30 -3.31 6.77
C MET A 31 -1.61 -2.74 5.53
N VAL A 32 -0.37 -2.33 5.73
CA VAL A 32 0.58 -2.03 4.65
C VAL A 32 1.78 -2.94 4.86
N LYS A 33 2.00 -3.82 3.91
CA LYS A 33 3.05 -4.84 4.00
C LYS A 33 3.79 -4.98 2.67
N ILE A 34 5.11 -5.06 2.73
CA ILE A 34 5.92 -5.52 1.61
C ILE A 34 5.81 -7.05 1.57
N THR A 35 5.27 -7.59 0.49
CA THR A 35 5.06 -9.02 0.30
C THR A 35 6.22 -9.69 -0.43
N GLY A 36 7.05 -8.91 -1.12
CA GLY A 36 8.20 -9.43 -1.83
C GLY A 36 8.86 -8.40 -2.72
N ARG A 37 9.87 -8.86 -3.43
CA ARG A 37 10.63 -8.09 -4.42
C ARG A 37 10.85 -8.96 -5.64
N THR A 38 10.71 -8.41 -6.83
CA THR A 38 11.04 -9.13 -8.06
C THR A 38 12.50 -8.86 -8.43
N LYS A 39 13.25 -9.91 -8.73
CA LYS A 39 14.70 -9.81 -8.97
C LYS A 39 15.12 -10.02 -10.42
N GLY A 40 14.23 -10.45 -11.28
CA GLY A 40 14.49 -10.68 -12.69
C GLY A 40 13.27 -10.46 -13.53
N VAL A 41 13.45 -10.29 -14.84
CA VAL A 41 12.37 -10.01 -15.79
C VAL A 41 11.31 -11.11 -15.80
N ALA A 42 11.73 -12.38 -15.77
CA ALA A 42 10.79 -13.50 -15.74
C ALA A 42 9.93 -13.49 -14.45
N HIS A 43 10.54 -13.18 -13.29
CA HIS A 43 9.82 -13.06 -12.03
C HIS A 43 8.88 -11.86 -12.05
N LEU A 44 9.32 -10.72 -12.61
CA LEU A 44 8.48 -9.53 -12.76
C LEU A 44 7.25 -9.81 -13.62
N LYS A 45 7.43 -10.44 -14.80
CA LYS A 45 6.33 -10.83 -15.68
C LYS A 45 5.34 -11.79 -15.02
N SER A 46 5.86 -12.78 -14.30
CA SER A 46 5.02 -13.72 -13.54
C SER A 46 4.24 -13.02 -12.43
N HIS A 47 4.85 -12.06 -11.74
CA HIS A 47 4.18 -11.29 -10.70
C HIS A 47 3.06 -10.42 -11.28
N LEU A 48 3.31 -9.71 -12.39
CA LEU A 48 2.28 -8.91 -13.06
C LEU A 48 1.12 -9.77 -13.56
N ALA A 49 1.41 -10.95 -14.10
CA ALA A 49 0.37 -11.92 -14.48
C ALA A 49 -0.43 -12.40 -13.27
N TYR A 50 0.23 -12.64 -12.14
CA TYR A 50 -0.43 -13.06 -10.90
C TYR A 50 -1.40 -11.99 -10.37
N ILE A 51 -0.96 -10.74 -10.21
CA ILE A 51 -1.81 -9.68 -9.64
C ILE A 51 -2.97 -9.29 -10.55
N THR A 52 -2.81 -9.42 -11.86
CA THR A 52 -3.87 -9.15 -12.85
C THR A 52 -4.76 -10.36 -13.15
N ARG A 53 -4.52 -11.50 -12.51
CA ARG A 53 -5.20 -12.76 -12.86
C ARG A 53 -5.11 -13.06 -14.37
N ASN A 54 -3.89 -12.99 -14.91
CA ASN A 54 -3.61 -13.17 -16.35
C ASN A 54 -4.38 -12.20 -17.26
N GLY A 55 -4.61 -10.98 -16.78
CA GLY A 55 -5.32 -9.94 -17.51
C GLY A 55 -6.85 -9.93 -17.30
N GLU A 56 -7.37 -10.75 -16.39
CA GLU A 56 -8.81 -10.71 -16.02
C GLU A 56 -9.15 -9.48 -15.19
N LEU A 57 -8.19 -8.98 -14.39
CA LEU A 57 -8.32 -7.78 -13.59
C LEU A 57 -7.54 -6.63 -14.22
N ASP A 58 -8.17 -5.46 -14.23
CA ASP A 58 -7.54 -4.25 -14.74
C ASP A 58 -6.45 -3.76 -13.79
N ALA A 59 -5.31 -3.38 -14.36
CA ALA A 59 -4.22 -2.72 -13.66
C ALA A 59 -4.24 -1.23 -13.96
N GLU A 60 -4.06 -0.40 -12.94
CA GLU A 60 -3.95 1.05 -13.09
C GLU A 60 -2.50 1.49 -12.89
N THR A 61 -2.00 2.30 -13.82
CA THR A 61 -0.62 2.79 -13.82
C THR A 61 -0.49 4.14 -13.13
N GLU A 62 0.74 4.59 -12.93
CA GLU A 62 1.08 5.92 -12.40
C GLU A 62 0.51 7.08 -13.24
N GLN A 63 0.20 6.83 -14.50
CA GLN A 63 -0.40 7.81 -15.41
C GLN A 63 -1.94 7.80 -15.33
N GLY A 64 -2.53 6.98 -14.46
CA GLY A 64 -3.97 6.80 -14.38
C GLY A 64 -4.56 6.00 -15.54
N ALA A 65 -3.72 5.39 -16.38
CA ALA A 65 -4.18 4.54 -17.46
C ALA A 65 -4.53 3.15 -16.97
N ALA A 66 -5.68 2.63 -17.41
CA ALA A 66 -6.07 1.26 -17.15
C ALA A 66 -5.46 0.33 -18.22
N MET A 67 -4.72 -0.68 -17.76
CA MET A 67 -4.21 -1.76 -18.58
C MET A 67 -5.17 -2.93 -18.48
N THR A 68 -5.94 -3.18 -19.54
CA THR A 68 -7.04 -4.15 -19.54
C THR A 68 -6.74 -5.35 -20.42
N GLY A 69 -7.23 -6.51 -19.98
CA GLY A 69 -7.13 -7.76 -20.72
C GLY A 69 -5.71 -8.28 -20.89
N ARG A 70 -5.58 -9.31 -21.69
CA ARG A 70 -4.26 -9.92 -21.98
C ARG A 70 -3.36 -9.00 -22.79
N VAL A 71 -3.92 -8.16 -23.64
CA VAL A 71 -3.16 -7.18 -24.41
C VAL A 71 -2.55 -6.14 -23.48
N GLY A 72 -3.36 -5.56 -22.59
CA GLY A 72 -2.87 -4.60 -21.60
C GLY A 72 -1.81 -5.20 -20.68
N LEU A 73 -1.98 -6.46 -20.25
CA LEU A 73 -0.95 -7.16 -19.47
C LEU A 73 0.36 -7.31 -20.24
N LYS A 74 0.30 -7.70 -21.52
CA LYS A 74 1.51 -7.84 -22.35
C LYS A 74 2.21 -6.51 -22.56
N ASP A 75 1.45 -5.45 -22.81
CA ASP A 75 2.01 -4.10 -22.99
C ASP A 75 2.69 -3.62 -21.69
N LEU A 76 2.07 -3.85 -20.55
CA LEU A 76 2.65 -3.55 -19.25
C LEU A 76 3.95 -4.34 -18.99
N GLN A 77 3.93 -5.64 -19.26
CA GLN A 77 5.09 -6.52 -19.09
C GLN A 77 6.24 -6.09 -20.02
N GLN A 78 5.94 -5.73 -21.26
CA GLN A 78 6.95 -5.28 -22.21
C GLN A 78 7.57 -3.95 -21.79
N ARG A 79 6.75 -2.97 -21.41
CA ARG A 79 7.24 -1.67 -20.93
C ARG A 79 8.19 -1.82 -19.75
N TRP A 80 7.81 -2.63 -18.76
CA TRP A 80 8.63 -2.82 -17.57
C TRP A 80 9.89 -3.67 -17.83
N GLU A 81 9.85 -4.57 -18.82
CA GLU A 81 11.04 -5.27 -19.31
C GLU A 81 12.02 -4.31 -19.97
N ASP A 82 11.51 -3.42 -20.81
CA ASP A 82 12.33 -2.40 -21.49
C ASP A 82 12.99 -1.46 -20.46
N ASP A 83 12.23 -1.00 -19.47
CA ASP A 83 12.75 -0.19 -18.35
C ASP A 83 13.84 -0.94 -17.56
N ALA A 84 13.64 -2.21 -17.31
CA ALA A 84 14.64 -3.06 -16.63
C ALA A 84 15.93 -3.19 -17.46
N GLY A 85 15.82 -3.22 -18.78
CA GLY A 85 16.97 -3.25 -19.69
C GLY A 85 17.80 -1.97 -19.69
N LEU A 86 17.19 -0.83 -19.31
CA LEU A 86 17.88 0.46 -19.18
C LEU A 86 18.57 0.65 -17.84
N ASP A 87 18.33 -0.23 -16.87
CA ASP A 87 18.94 -0.19 -15.54
C ASP A 87 20.33 -0.84 -15.52
N ASP A 88 21.29 -0.15 -16.09
CA ASP A 88 22.68 -0.59 -16.25
C ASP A 88 23.46 -0.67 -14.92
N LYS A 89 23.01 0.03 -13.88
CA LYS A 89 23.64 0.05 -12.55
C LYS A 89 23.05 -0.98 -11.59
N ARG A 90 22.10 -1.78 -12.03
CA ARG A 90 21.50 -2.79 -11.20
C ARG A 90 22.51 -3.90 -10.88
N ARG A 91 22.67 -4.22 -9.60
CA ARG A 91 23.41 -5.41 -9.19
C ARG A 91 22.68 -6.66 -9.71
N ARG A 92 23.43 -7.72 -9.96
CA ARG A 92 22.89 -9.00 -10.46
C ARG A 92 21.69 -9.54 -9.66
N ASP A 93 21.72 -9.32 -8.34
CA ASP A 93 20.67 -9.71 -7.38
C ASP A 93 19.73 -8.55 -6.98
N GLY A 94 19.90 -7.39 -7.58
CA GLY A 94 19.09 -6.19 -7.32
C GLY A 94 17.64 -6.37 -7.73
N SER A 95 16.71 -5.86 -6.91
CA SER A 95 15.29 -5.92 -7.23
C SER A 95 14.89 -4.98 -8.35
N LEU A 96 13.99 -5.43 -9.22
CA LEU A 96 13.33 -4.62 -10.23
C LEU A 96 12.09 -3.91 -9.68
N SER A 97 11.39 -4.55 -8.77
CA SER A 97 10.20 -3.97 -8.13
C SER A 97 10.07 -4.38 -6.67
N ILE A 98 9.31 -3.59 -5.92
CA ILE A 98 8.85 -3.89 -4.58
C ILE A 98 7.34 -4.09 -4.64
N ASN A 99 6.87 -5.18 -4.05
CA ASN A 99 5.47 -5.55 -4.04
C ASN A 99 4.87 -5.26 -2.68
N ILE A 100 3.83 -4.45 -2.67
CA ILE A 100 3.17 -3.94 -1.46
C ILE A 100 1.72 -4.37 -1.50
N ILE A 101 1.19 -4.78 -0.36
CA ILE A 101 -0.24 -5.00 -0.17
C ILE A 101 -0.80 -3.93 0.76
N LEU A 102 -1.92 -3.34 0.35
CA LEU A 102 -2.72 -2.41 1.13
C LEU A 102 -4.06 -3.10 1.41
N SER A 103 -4.35 -3.38 2.66
CA SER A 103 -5.53 -4.19 3.02
C SER A 103 -6.28 -3.58 4.19
N MET A 104 -7.59 -3.81 4.19
CA MET A 104 -8.51 -3.42 5.26
C MET A 104 -9.32 -4.62 5.75
N PRO A 105 -9.87 -4.56 6.98
CA PRO A 105 -10.75 -5.60 7.48
C PRO A 105 -11.95 -5.88 6.59
N ALA A 106 -12.50 -7.10 6.71
CA ALA A 106 -13.74 -7.49 6.05
C ALA A 106 -14.86 -6.49 6.34
N GLY A 107 -15.67 -6.18 5.33
CA GLY A 107 -16.78 -5.23 5.44
C GLY A 107 -16.40 -3.78 5.14
N THR A 108 -15.11 -3.46 4.95
CA THR A 108 -14.70 -2.13 4.50
C THR A 108 -15.12 -1.91 3.05
N ASP A 109 -15.59 -0.71 2.71
CA ASP A 109 -15.97 -0.36 1.36
C ASP A 109 -14.79 -0.50 0.38
N ALA A 110 -14.94 -1.40 -0.57
CA ALA A 110 -13.88 -1.72 -1.54
C ALA A 110 -13.53 -0.54 -2.46
N VAL A 111 -14.51 0.29 -2.81
CA VAL A 111 -14.27 1.50 -3.63
C VAL A 111 -13.42 2.49 -2.86
N ALA A 112 -13.73 2.73 -1.60
CA ALA A 112 -12.94 3.61 -0.74
C ALA A 112 -11.51 3.09 -0.54
N VAL A 113 -11.33 1.77 -0.42
CA VAL A 113 -9.98 1.15 -0.33
C VAL A 113 -9.20 1.37 -1.61
N LYS A 114 -9.79 1.17 -2.78
CA LYS A 114 -9.14 1.39 -4.07
C LYS A 114 -8.75 2.86 -4.28
N ASP A 115 -9.68 3.78 -4.01
CA ASP A 115 -9.46 5.21 -4.16
C ASP A 115 -8.40 5.73 -3.19
N SER A 116 -8.39 5.21 -1.96
CA SER A 116 -7.37 5.53 -0.95
C SER A 116 -5.99 4.98 -1.35
N ALA A 117 -5.94 3.77 -1.91
CA ALA A 117 -4.71 3.19 -2.43
C ALA A 117 -4.15 3.99 -3.61
N ARG A 118 -5.03 4.46 -4.51
CA ARG A 118 -4.65 5.34 -5.62
C ARG A 118 -4.02 6.62 -5.11
N ALA A 119 -4.67 7.32 -4.20
CA ALA A 119 -4.16 8.56 -3.62
C ALA A 119 -2.83 8.34 -2.87
N PHE A 120 -2.75 7.27 -2.08
CA PHE A 120 -1.52 6.86 -1.41
C PHE A 120 -0.37 6.64 -2.40
N ALA A 121 -0.61 5.92 -3.50
CA ALA A 121 0.41 5.62 -4.49
C ALA A 121 0.90 6.88 -5.22
N ILE A 122 -0.02 7.79 -5.57
CA ILE A 122 0.31 9.07 -6.18
C ILE A 122 1.22 9.90 -5.27
N GLU A 123 0.84 10.06 -4.01
CA GLU A 123 1.59 10.91 -3.07
C GLU A 123 2.92 10.29 -2.65
N THR A 124 2.96 8.97 -2.47
CA THR A 124 4.16 8.29 -1.98
C THR A 124 5.18 8.03 -3.08
N PHE A 125 4.75 7.65 -4.26
CA PHE A 125 5.62 7.16 -5.33
C PHE A 125 5.53 7.96 -6.62
N GLY A 126 4.40 8.58 -6.92
CA GLY A 126 4.11 9.15 -8.23
C GLY A 126 5.07 10.26 -8.71
N TYR A 127 5.78 10.89 -7.81
CA TYR A 127 6.77 11.91 -8.15
C TYR A 127 8.13 11.34 -8.63
N ASN A 128 8.42 10.07 -8.33
CA ASN A 128 9.76 9.51 -8.60
C ASN A 128 9.78 8.05 -9.10
N HIS A 129 8.71 7.29 -8.95
CA HIS A 129 8.67 5.87 -9.33
C HIS A 129 7.47 5.56 -10.20
N ASP A 130 7.69 4.72 -11.20
CA ASP A 130 6.59 4.08 -11.90
C ASP A 130 6.00 2.98 -11.02
N TYR A 131 4.69 2.83 -11.07
CA TYR A 131 3.98 1.80 -10.33
C TYR A 131 2.74 1.33 -11.08
N VAL A 132 2.23 0.22 -10.63
CA VAL A 132 0.95 -0.32 -11.07
C VAL A 132 0.23 -0.90 -9.88
N PHE A 133 -1.09 -0.78 -9.83
CA PHE A 133 -1.87 -1.43 -8.79
C PHE A 133 -3.11 -2.12 -9.34
N VAL A 134 -3.51 -3.18 -8.63
CA VAL A 134 -4.68 -4.01 -8.96
C VAL A 134 -5.46 -4.28 -7.67
N GLN A 135 -6.77 -4.07 -7.69
CA GLN A 135 -7.64 -4.42 -6.58
C GLN A 135 -8.11 -5.87 -6.71
N HIS A 136 -8.03 -6.62 -5.61
CA HIS A 136 -8.58 -7.95 -5.46
C HIS A 136 -9.80 -7.93 -4.54
N LEU A 137 -10.88 -8.57 -4.98
CA LEU A 137 -12.15 -8.68 -4.27
C LEU A 137 -12.58 -10.14 -4.01
N ASP A 138 -11.72 -11.08 -4.30
CA ASP A 138 -11.95 -12.52 -4.13
C ASP A 138 -11.70 -13.03 -2.71
N ASP A 139 -11.25 -12.18 -1.83
CA ASP A 139 -11.08 -12.40 -0.39
C ASP A 139 -12.07 -11.52 0.39
N LYS A 140 -12.34 -11.91 1.65
CA LYS A 140 -13.16 -11.13 2.60
C LYS A 140 -12.61 -9.73 2.85
N HIS A 141 -11.28 -9.61 2.82
CA HIS A 141 -10.56 -8.37 3.08
C HIS A 141 -10.32 -7.64 1.75
N PRO A 142 -10.94 -6.48 1.51
CA PRO A 142 -10.63 -5.70 0.33
C PRO A 142 -9.16 -5.27 0.39
N HIS A 143 -8.42 -5.58 -0.66
CA HIS A 143 -7.01 -5.27 -0.72
C HIS A 143 -6.56 -4.87 -2.12
N VAL A 144 -5.45 -4.16 -2.16
CA VAL A 144 -4.81 -3.69 -3.38
C VAL A 144 -3.37 -4.19 -3.41
N HIS A 145 -2.99 -4.81 -4.51
CA HIS A 145 -1.60 -5.11 -4.83
C HIS A 145 -1.01 -3.90 -5.55
N LEU A 146 0.01 -3.31 -4.96
CA LEU A 146 0.79 -2.21 -5.51
C LEU A 146 2.20 -2.67 -5.78
N THR A 147 2.60 -2.60 -7.03
CA THR A 147 3.95 -2.95 -7.48
C THR A 147 4.66 -1.69 -7.93
N VAL A 148 5.78 -1.37 -7.30
CA VAL A 148 6.54 -0.14 -7.53
C VAL A 148 7.90 -0.48 -8.11
N GLN A 149 8.30 0.15 -9.21
CA GLN A 149 9.65 0.00 -9.74
C GLN A 149 10.69 0.47 -8.72
N SER A 150 11.70 -0.35 -8.49
CA SER A 150 12.72 -0.07 -7.47
C SER A 150 13.59 1.12 -7.84
N LEU A 151 13.89 1.31 -9.13
CA LEU A 151 14.67 2.44 -9.63
C LEU A 151 13.78 3.67 -9.77
N GLY A 152 14.14 4.75 -9.08
CA GLY A 152 13.48 6.04 -9.23
C GLY A 152 13.98 6.79 -10.46
N HIS A 153 13.19 7.76 -10.93
CA HIS A 153 13.57 8.63 -12.03
C HIS A 153 14.83 9.47 -11.73
N ASP A 154 15.10 9.70 -10.44
CA ASP A 154 16.32 10.35 -9.95
C ASP A 154 17.56 9.43 -9.89
N GLY A 155 17.42 8.18 -10.30
CA GLY A 155 18.48 7.16 -10.27
C GLY A 155 18.71 6.50 -8.92
N ARG A 156 17.93 6.86 -7.90
CA ARG A 156 18.00 6.24 -6.57
C ARG A 156 17.05 5.07 -6.47
N ARG A 157 17.43 4.07 -5.68
CA ARG A 157 16.62 2.89 -5.45
C ARG A 157 15.76 3.01 -4.20
N LEU A 158 14.53 2.58 -4.33
CA LEU A 158 13.59 2.45 -3.22
C LEU A 158 14.07 1.33 -2.27
N ASN A 159 14.40 1.70 -1.04
CA ASN A 159 14.81 0.77 0.00
C ASN A 159 14.11 1.13 1.33
N PRO A 160 12.83 0.79 1.47
CA PRO A 160 12.03 1.17 2.62
C PRO A 160 12.51 0.46 3.89
N ARG A 161 12.50 1.22 4.98
CA ARG A 161 12.82 0.78 6.35
C ARG A 161 11.55 0.70 7.19
N LYS A 162 11.66 0.24 8.43
CA LYS A 162 10.51 0.14 9.35
C LYS A 162 9.80 1.48 9.55
N ALA A 163 10.54 2.58 9.62
CA ALA A 163 9.97 3.92 9.75
C ALA A 163 9.15 4.33 8.52
N ASP A 164 9.60 3.94 7.32
CA ASP A 164 8.86 4.19 6.08
C ASP A 164 7.54 3.42 6.06
N LEU A 165 7.56 2.16 6.47
CA LEU A 165 6.34 1.35 6.56
C LEU A 165 5.34 1.92 7.57
N GLN A 166 5.80 2.45 8.69
CA GLN A 166 4.94 3.12 9.66
C GLN A 166 4.32 4.39 9.07
N ALA A 167 5.12 5.22 8.40
CA ALA A 167 4.66 6.41 7.70
C ALA A 167 3.63 6.06 6.61
N TRP A 168 3.85 4.99 5.86
CA TRP A 168 2.91 4.52 4.84
C TRP A 168 1.58 4.06 5.42
N ARG A 169 1.59 3.38 6.58
CA ARG A 169 0.34 3.01 7.27
C ARG A 169 -0.44 4.25 7.70
N GLU A 170 0.23 5.23 8.25
CA GLU A 170 -0.39 6.49 8.68
C GLU A 170 -0.96 7.27 7.49
N GLN A 171 -0.22 7.34 6.39
CA GLN A 171 -0.66 8.00 5.15
C GLN A 171 -1.85 7.29 4.53
N PHE A 172 -1.82 5.97 4.39
CA PHE A 172 -2.95 5.20 3.87
C PHE A 172 -4.19 5.32 4.78
N ALA A 173 -4.01 5.26 6.10
CA ALA A 173 -5.08 5.52 7.06
C ALA A 173 -5.66 6.93 6.92
N GLY A 174 -4.83 7.93 6.64
CA GLY A 174 -5.26 9.31 6.36
C GLY A 174 -6.15 9.38 5.12
N GLU A 175 -5.77 8.73 4.04
CA GLU A 175 -6.55 8.66 2.80
C GLU A 175 -7.91 7.96 2.99
N LEU A 176 -7.95 6.90 3.78
CA LEU A 176 -9.19 6.21 4.15
C LEU A 176 -10.13 7.13 4.94
N ARG A 177 -9.60 7.89 5.91
CA ARG A 177 -10.40 8.86 6.69
C ARG A 177 -11.01 9.95 5.81
N LEU A 178 -10.27 10.47 4.84
CA LEU A 178 -10.77 11.45 3.87
C LEU A 178 -11.97 10.91 3.06
N ARG A 179 -12.08 9.59 2.94
CA ARG A 179 -13.18 8.90 2.23
C ARG A 179 -14.24 8.30 3.16
N GLY A 180 -14.26 8.76 4.40
CA GLY A 180 -15.30 8.38 5.37
C GLY A 180 -15.07 7.03 6.05
N ILE A 181 -13.93 6.39 5.85
CA ILE A 181 -13.56 5.17 6.57
C ILE A 181 -12.95 5.56 7.89
N ASP A 182 -13.80 5.68 8.90
CA ASP A 182 -13.41 5.95 10.28
C ASP A 182 -13.58 4.71 11.15
N ARG A 183 -13.01 4.74 12.36
CA ARG A 183 -13.06 3.66 13.38
C ARG A 183 -14.45 3.13 13.69
N LYS A 184 -15.48 3.91 13.40
CA LYS A 184 -16.88 3.59 13.71
C LYS A 184 -17.61 2.84 12.59
N SER A 185 -17.01 2.70 11.42
CA SER A 185 -17.65 2.11 10.23
C SER A 185 -17.43 0.61 10.08
N VAL A 186 -16.78 -0.05 11.04
CA VAL A 186 -16.73 -1.52 11.09
C VAL A 186 -17.87 -1.97 11.99
N VAL A 187 -19.02 -2.17 11.40
CA VAL A 187 -20.15 -2.86 12.02
C VAL A 187 -20.07 -4.33 11.67
#